data_a0e91043fd84796aac2c47ab9cc517e0
#
_entry.id   a0e91043fd84796aac2c47ab9cc517e0
#
_cell.length_a   1.000
_cell.length_b   1.000
_cell.length_c   1.000
_cell.angle_alpha   90.00
_cell.angle_beta   90.00
_cell.angle_gamma   90.00
#
_symmetry.space_group_name_H-M   'P 1'
#
loop_
_entity.id
_entity.type
_entity.pdbx_description
1 polymer ?
#
loop_
_entity_poly.entity_id
_entity_poly.type
_entity_poly.pdbx_seq_one_letter_code
_entity_poly.pdbx_strand_id
1 'polypeptide(L)'
;MGTQILGSEYLMKSVMIVVGTRPEIVKMAPVIIALRKLKIPSVFVHCGQHYDYNMSQQFIEELELPKPDYGYRIKASSQGTQTARILTHMEKLLAKTLPSLVLVEGDTNSVLATALAAVKIAIPVGHVEAGLRSFDLRMPEEHNRRLTDHISTYLFAPTETAEDNLKKENVWGKIYVTGNTVIDAVAQHLPIAEKKSRILKTIRFKKFALATAHRAENVDNVTVLRNFIETFADAPLPVVYPMHPRTEKRLRQNGLYTRIKEMKNLLVLPPLGYLDFLVLMKHCEIVITDSGGIQEEATAPNIRKPVLVIRLSTERPEAVEAGFAQVVGVRKEEMLKALETTLEHPKKLPASSPYGDGNAAERILSIIAKDFA
;
A
#
# COMPACT_ATOMS: atom_id res chain seq x y z
N MET A 1 -37.13 29.60 -37.26
CA MET A 1 -35.77 29.01 -37.23
C MET A 1 -35.56 28.48 -35.84
N GLY A 2 -35.79 27.20 -35.69
CA GLY A 2 -35.64 26.52 -34.40
C GLY A 2 -34.20 26.12 -34.16
N THR A 3 -33.64 26.62 -33.08
CA THR A 3 -32.30 26.20 -32.60
C THR A 3 -32.51 24.90 -31.83
N GLN A 4 -32.18 23.78 -32.45
CA GLN A 4 -32.00 22.50 -31.78
C GLN A 4 -30.80 22.62 -30.82
N ILE A 5 -31.09 22.63 -29.52
CA ILE A 5 -30.09 22.37 -28.49
C ILE A 5 -29.79 20.88 -28.55
N LEU A 6 -28.70 20.51 -29.20
CA LEU A 6 -28.12 19.19 -29.12
C LEU A 6 -27.74 18.94 -27.66
N GLY A 7 -28.53 18.09 -26.99
CA GLY A 7 -28.13 17.49 -25.75
C GLY A 7 -26.86 16.68 -25.97
N SER A 8 -25.73 17.19 -25.54
CA SER A 8 -24.52 16.40 -25.43
C SER A 8 -24.76 15.38 -24.31
N GLU A 9 -25.08 14.16 -24.65
CA GLU A 9 -24.85 13.04 -23.76
C GLU A 9 -23.35 13.07 -23.37
N TYR A 10 -23.06 13.54 -22.16
CA TYR A 10 -21.74 13.37 -21.56
C TYR A 10 -21.53 11.90 -21.24
N LEU A 11 -21.31 11.09 -22.25
CA LEU A 11 -20.79 9.74 -22.04
C LEU A 11 -19.41 9.89 -21.38
N MET A 12 -19.27 9.31 -20.19
CA MET A 12 -17.98 9.22 -19.51
C MET A 12 -16.97 8.56 -20.45
N LYS A 13 -16.02 9.35 -21.01
CA LYS A 13 -15.10 8.87 -22.05
C LYS A 13 -14.26 7.70 -21.54
N SER A 14 -13.59 7.84 -20.41
CA SER A 14 -12.89 6.76 -19.72
C SER A 14 -12.32 7.24 -18.39
N VAL A 15 -12.09 6.30 -17.46
CA VAL A 15 -11.30 6.52 -16.23
C VAL A 15 -9.91 5.96 -16.45
N MET A 16 -8.87 6.77 -16.27
CA MET A 16 -7.48 6.29 -16.32
C MET A 16 -7.01 5.96 -14.91
N ILE A 17 -6.53 4.73 -14.70
CA ILE A 17 -5.92 4.28 -13.45
C ILE A 17 -4.42 4.19 -13.67
N VAL A 18 -3.63 4.88 -12.83
CA VAL A 18 -2.18 4.90 -12.95
C VAL A 18 -1.55 4.32 -11.69
N VAL A 19 -0.68 3.34 -11.88
CA VAL A 19 0.11 2.72 -10.82
C VAL A 19 1.59 2.69 -11.21
N GLY A 20 2.49 2.76 -10.24
CA GLY A 20 3.94 2.73 -10.48
C GLY A 20 4.69 1.77 -9.58
N THR A 21 4.06 1.30 -8.50
CA THR A 21 4.66 0.44 -7.49
C THR A 21 3.75 -0.73 -7.13
N ARG A 22 4.30 -1.74 -6.45
CA ARG A 22 3.51 -2.91 -6.03
C ARG A 22 2.39 -2.58 -5.05
N PRO A 23 2.60 -1.76 -4.00
CA PRO A 23 1.51 -1.36 -3.11
C PRO A 23 0.34 -0.70 -3.87
N GLU A 24 0.64 0.17 -4.84
CA GLU A 24 -0.39 0.80 -5.67
C GLU A 24 -1.15 -0.24 -6.52
N ILE A 25 -0.47 -1.25 -7.09
CA ILE A 25 -1.13 -2.33 -7.83
C ILE A 25 -2.11 -3.07 -6.91
N VAL A 26 -1.69 -3.44 -5.70
CA VAL A 26 -2.53 -4.16 -4.73
C VAL A 26 -3.75 -3.34 -4.34
N LYS A 27 -3.56 -2.09 -3.95
CA LYS A 27 -4.63 -1.21 -3.48
C LYS A 27 -5.58 -0.76 -4.58
N MET A 28 -5.09 -0.62 -5.82
CA MET A 28 -5.94 -0.28 -6.97
C MET A 28 -6.59 -1.49 -7.64
N ALA A 29 -6.16 -2.71 -7.32
CA ALA A 29 -6.75 -3.94 -7.86
C ALA A 29 -8.29 -3.99 -7.68
N PRO A 30 -8.85 -3.73 -6.49
CA PRO A 30 -10.30 -3.71 -6.29
C PRO A 30 -11.03 -2.69 -7.18
N VAL A 31 -10.43 -1.50 -7.37
CA VAL A 31 -11.00 -0.45 -8.22
C VAL A 31 -10.99 -0.88 -9.70
N ILE A 32 -9.88 -1.46 -10.17
CA ILE A 32 -9.74 -1.96 -11.54
C ILE A 32 -10.76 -3.07 -11.82
N ILE A 33 -10.91 -4.03 -10.89
CA ILE A 33 -11.87 -5.13 -10.98
C ILE A 33 -13.31 -4.60 -11.01
N ALA A 34 -13.64 -3.65 -10.14
CA ALA A 34 -14.97 -3.07 -10.05
C ALA A 34 -15.33 -2.24 -11.30
N LEU A 35 -14.41 -1.46 -11.87
CA LEU A 35 -14.62 -0.76 -13.15
C LEU A 35 -14.99 -1.74 -14.28
N ARG A 36 -14.28 -2.87 -14.36
CA ARG A 36 -14.57 -3.90 -15.37
C ARG A 36 -15.92 -4.56 -15.16
N LYS A 37 -16.25 -4.90 -13.90
CA LYS A 37 -17.54 -5.50 -13.53
C LYS A 37 -18.71 -4.59 -13.91
N LEU A 38 -18.55 -3.29 -13.71
CA LEU A 38 -19.53 -2.26 -14.06
C LEU A 38 -19.49 -1.86 -15.54
N LYS A 39 -18.56 -2.40 -16.33
CA LYS A 39 -18.33 -2.07 -17.74
C LYS A 39 -18.06 -0.59 -17.99
N ILE A 40 -17.44 0.09 -17.02
CA ILE A 40 -17.01 1.47 -17.17
C ILE A 40 -15.73 1.50 -18.02
N PRO A 41 -15.69 2.28 -19.13
CA PRO A 41 -14.49 2.40 -19.94
C PRO A 41 -13.31 2.83 -19.10
N SER A 42 -12.22 2.08 -19.14
CA SER A 42 -11.04 2.38 -18.31
C SER A 42 -9.74 2.13 -19.07
N VAL A 43 -8.72 2.89 -18.73
CA VAL A 43 -7.35 2.77 -19.24
C VAL A 43 -6.45 2.47 -18.06
N PHE A 44 -5.82 1.32 -18.06
CA PHE A 44 -4.91 0.88 -17.00
C PHE A 44 -3.46 1.15 -17.41
N VAL A 45 -2.74 1.94 -16.63
CA VAL A 45 -1.36 2.39 -16.92
C VAL A 45 -0.42 1.96 -15.80
N HIS A 46 0.69 1.31 -16.16
CA HIS A 46 1.81 1.07 -15.27
C HIS A 46 2.96 2.03 -15.62
N CYS A 47 3.16 3.09 -14.83
CA CYS A 47 4.11 4.15 -15.15
C CYS A 47 5.59 3.77 -14.89
N GLY A 48 5.87 2.60 -14.32
CA GLY A 48 7.22 2.02 -14.24
C GLY A 48 8.17 2.70 -13.26
N GLN A 49 7.67 3.25 -12.16
CA GLN A 49 8.51 3.82 -11.11
C GLN A 49 9.46 2.77 -10.51
N HIS A 50 8.97 1.57 -10.22
CA HIS A 50 9.83 0.44 -9.86
C HIS A 50 10.31 -0.28 -11.12
N TYR A 51 11.62 -0.38 -11.23
CA TYR A 51 12.35 -0.78 -12.44
C TYR A 51 12.12 -2.23 -12.88
N ASP A 52 11.71 -3.10 -11.96
CA ASP A 52 11.54 -4.53 -12.24
C ASP A 52 10.15 -4.83 -12.80
N TYR A 53 10.02 -4.66 -14.11
CA TYR A 53 8.77 -4.93 -14.84
C TYR A 53 8.30 -6.39 -14.64
N ASN A 54 9.22 -7.35 -14.59
CA ASN A 54 8.86 -8.75 -14.44
C ASN A 54 8.20 -9.02 -13.07
N MET A 55 8.72 -8.39 -12.02
CA MET A 55 8.11 -8.51 -10.69
C MET A 55 6.75 -7.81 -10.59
N SER A 56 6.54 -6.68 -11.28
CA SER A 56 5.23 -6.00 -11.34
C SER A 56 4.23 -6.81 -12.17
N GLN A 57 4.68 -7.44 -13.27
CA GLN A 57 3.83 -8.29 -14.08
C GLN A 57 3.37 -9.54 -13.31
N GLN A 58 4.24 -10.15 -12.51
CA GLN A 58 3.86 -11.26 -11.64
C GLN A 58 2.73 -10.87 -10.68
N PHE A 59 2.78 -9.68 -10.07
CA PHE A 59 1.71 -9.18 -9.20
C PHE A 59 0.40 -9.00 -9.96
N ILE A 60 0.44 -8.43 -11.16
CA ILE A 60 -0.73 -8.25 -12.02
C ILE A 60 -1.39 -9.60 -12.33
N GLU A 61 -0.58 -10.63 -12.64
CA GLU A 61 -1.05 -12.00 -12.90
C GLU A 61 -1.57 -12.68 -11.63
N GLU A 62 -0.87 -12.56 -10.51
CA GLU A 62 -1.30 -13.11 -9.21
C GLU A 62 -2.65 -12.55 -8.75
N LEU A 63 -2.88 -11.24 -8.98
CA LEU A 63 -4.11 -10.54 -8.62
C LEU A 63 -5.21 -10.68 -9.69
N GLU A 64 -4.99 -11.47 -10.73
CA GLU A 64 -5.93 -11.70 -11.86
C GLU A 64 -6.37 -10.39 -12.54
N LEU A 65 -5.50 -9.38 -12.57
CA LEU A 65 -5.74 -8.11 -13.20
C LEU A 65 -5.55 -8.18 -14.73
N PRO A 66 -6.19 -7.28 -15.49
CA PRO A 66 -5.88 -7.13 -16.91
C PRO A 66 -4.43 -6.70 -17.09
N LYS A 67 -3.87 -7.00 -18.25
CA LYS A 67 -2.58 -6.38 -18.62
C LYS A 67 -2.76 -4.87 -18.74
N PRO A 68 -1.78 -4.07 -18.31
CA PRO A 68 -1.82 -2.63 -18.53
C PRO A 68 -1.93 -2.30 -20.02
N ASP A 69 -2.80 -1.36 -20.37
CA ASP A 69 -2.92 -0.83 -21.73
C ASP A 69 -1.64 -0.09 -22.15
N TYR A 70 -0.99 0.54 -21.16
CA TYR A 70 0.30 1.22 -21.36
C TYR A 70 1.25 0.88 -20.22
N GLY A 71 2.51 0.60 -20.57
CA GLY A 71 3.58 0.30 -19.62
C GLY A 71 4.86 1.06 -19.97
N TYR A 72 5.47 1.70 -18.97
CA TYR A 72 6.72 2.42 -19.11
C TYR A 72 7.83 1.79 -18.28
N ARG A 73 9.08 2.02 -18.68
CA ARG A 73 10.27 1.66 -17.89
C ARG A 73 11.06 2.93 -17.60
N ILE A 74 10.94 3.43 -16.39
CA ILE A 74 11.59 4.67 -15.98
C ILE A 74 12.91 4.37 -15.28
N LYS A 75 14.02 4.51 -16.01
CA LYS A 75 15.36 4.50 -15.42
C LYS A 75 15.67 5.90 -14.91
N ALA A 76 15.96 6.05 -13.63
CA ALA A 76 16.31 7.34 -13.06
C ALA A 76 17.43 7.22 -12.01
N SER A 77 18.30 8.21 -11.97
CA SER A 77 19.42 8.29 -11.04
C SER A 77 19.04 8.96 -9.71
N SER A 78 17.92 9.73 -9.71
CA SER A 78 17.42 10.44 -8.54
C SER A 78 15.88 10.51 -8.57
N GLN A 79 15.28 10.82 -7.41
CA GLN A 79 13.84 10.99 -7.30
C GLN A 79 13.32 12.12 -8.21
N GLY A 80 14.01 13.28 -8.24
CA GLY A 80 13.63 14.39 -9.10
C GLY A 80 13.65 14.03 -10.59
N THR A 81 14.69 13.34 -11.06
CA THR A 81 14.77 12.84 -12.44
C THR A 81 13.65 11.83 -12.73
N GLN A 82 13.30 10.98 -11.76
CA GLN A 82 12.22 10.01 -11.89
C GLN A 82 10.88 10.72 -12.06
N THR A 83 10.56 11.66 -11.16
CA THR A 83 9.34 12.47 -11.20
C THR A 83 9.21 13.21 -12.53
N ALA A 84 10.27 13.88 -12.98
CA ALA A 84 10.27 14.62 -14.26
C ALA A 84 9.99 13.70 -15.46
N ARG A 85 10.61 12.51 -15.51
CA ARG A 85 10.39 11.55 -16.60
C ARG A 85 8.97 10.99 -16.57
N ILE A 86 8.43 10.63 -15.42
CA ILE A 86 7.05 10.15 -15.30
C ILE A 86 6.09 11.25 -15.76
N LEU A 87 6.25 12.48 -15.28
CA LEU A 87 5.43 13.62 -15.66
C LEU A 87 5.40 13.80 -17.18
N THR A 88 6.56 13.83 -17.84
CA THR A 88 6.65 14.01 -19.30
C THR A 88 5.98 12.87 -20.08
N HIS A 89 6.09 11.62 -19.61
CA HIS A 89 5.42 10.49 -20.26
C HIS A 89 3.90 10.54 -20.06
N MET A 90 3.47 10.86 -18.85
CA MET A 90 2.05 10.96 -18.52
C MET A 90 1.38 12.11 -19.25
N GLU A 91 2.00 13.27 -19.34
CA GLU A 91 1.47 14.42 -20.11
C GLU A 91 1.17 14.02 -21.55
N LYS A 92 2.13 13.36 -22.23
CA LYS A 92 1.96 12.90 -23.63
C LYS A 92 0.84 11.86 -23.74
N LEU A 93 0.74 10.92 -22.79
CA LEU A 93 -0.30 9.90 -22.78
C LEU A 93 -1.68 10.50 -22.54
N LEU A 94 -1.80 11.37 -21.55
CA LEU A 94 -3.03 12.06 -21.21
C LEU A 94 -3.54 12.94 -22.35
N ALA A 95 -2.65 13.70 -23.02
CA ALA A 95 -3.00 14.48 -24.20
C ALA A 95 -3.51 13.63 -25.37
N LYS A 96 -3.04 12.38 -25.49
CA LYS A 96 -3.47 11.42 -26.51
C LYS A 96 -4.81 10.76 -26.17
N THR A 97 -5.01 10.38 -24.91
CA THR A 97 -6.15 9.54 -24.48
C THR A 97 -7.35 10.35 -24.00
N LEU A 98 -7.12 11.55 -23.47
CA LEU A 98 -8.12 12.49 -22.95
C LEU A 98 -9.16 11.81 -22.04
N PRO A 99 -8.74 11.14 -20.94
CA PRO A 99 -9.68 10.51 -20.02
C PRO A 99 -10.53 11.58 -19.32
N SER A 100 -11.74 11.20 -18.86
CA SER A 100 -12.59 12.10 -18.08
C SER A 100 -12.07 12.28 -16.65
N LEU A 101 -11.33 11.30 -16.12
CA LEU A 101 -10.79 11.30 -14.77
C LEU A 101 -9.50 10.48 -14.73
N VAL A 102 -8.54 10.92 -13.94
CA VAL A 102 -7.35 10.15 -13.57
C VAL A 102 -7.45 9.73 -12.11
N LEU A 103 -7.31 8.44 -11.82
CA LEU A 103 -7.20 7.91 -10.46
C LEU A 103 -5.74 7.57 -10.16
N VAL A 104 -5.25 8.06 -9.05
CA VAL A 104 -3.95 7.76 -8.47
C VAL A 104 -4.11 7.31 -7.02
N GLU A 105 -3.18 6.51 -6.48
CA GLU A 105 -3.25 5.98 -5.12
C GLU A 105 -1.94 6.19 -4.37
N GLY A 106 -2.03 6.72 -3.15
CA GLY A 106 -0.90 6.83 -2.23
C GLY A 106 -0.02 8.06 -2.46
N ASP A 107 1.30 7.90 -2.28
CA ASP A 107 2.22 9.02 -2.06
C ASP A 107 3.56 8.90 -2.83
N THR A 108 3.61 8.09 -3.84
CA THR A 108 4.84 7.90 -4.61
C THR A 108 5.11 9.02 -5.63
N ASN A 109 6.30 9.01 -6.22
CA ASN A 109 6.61 9.94 -7.32
C ASN A 109 5.68 9.74 -8.53
N SER A 110 5.18 8.52 -8.75
CA SER A 110 4.19 8.21 -9.78
C SER A 110 2.90 8.98 -9.58
N VAL A 111 2.42 9.01 -8.36
CA VAL A 111 1.18 9.66 -7.93
C VAL A 111 1.27 11.15 -8.19
N LEU A 112 2.26 11.82 -7.59
CA LEU A 112 2.45 13.26 -7.74
C LEU A 112 2.68 13.66 -9.22
N ALA A 113 3.57 12.97 -9.93
CA ALA A 113 3.90 13.31 -11.31
C ALA A 113 2.69 13.15 -12.25
N THR A 114 1.89 12.08 -12.05
CA THR A 114 0.67 11.85 -12.83
C THR A 114 -0.41 12.90 -12.53
N ALA A 115 -0.67 13.16 -11.25
CA ALA A 115 -1.63 14.17 -10.83
C ALA A 115 -1.26 15.56 -11.39
N LEU A 116 0.02 15.93 -11.29
CA LEU A 116 0.50 17.20 -11.83
C LEU A 116 0.36 17.27 -13.36
N ALA A 117 0.67 16.21 -14.09
CA ALA A 117 0.47 16.16 -15.54
C ALA A 117 -1.00 16.33 -15.92
N ALA A 118 -1.92 15.67 -15.19
CA ALA A 118 -3.35 15.73 -15.47
C ALA A 118 -3.92 17.14 -15.27
N VAL A 119 -3.62 17.79 -14.14
CA VAL A 119 -4.15 19.14 -13.87
C VAL A 119 -3.61 20.21 -14.82
N LYS A 120 -2.38 20.02 -15.39
CA LYS A 120 -1.82 20.95 -16.37
C LYS A 120 -2.61 20.97 -17.69
N ILE A 121 -3.35 19.92 -18.00
CA ILE A 121 -4.20 19.83 -19.18
C ILE A 121 -5.69 19.75 -18.84
N ALA A 122 -6.06 20.24 -17.64
CA ALA A 122 -7.41 20.35 -17.14
C ALA A 122 -8.19 19.02 -17.05
N ILE A 123 -7.50 17.89 -16.77
CA ILE A 123 -8.14 16.62 -16.48
C ILE A 123 -8.29 16.47 -14.96
N PRO A 124 -9.51 16.20 -14.44
CA PRO A 124 -9.74 15.97 -13.02
C PRO A 124 -8.92 14.80 -12.47
N VAL A 125 -8.49 14.93 -11.22
CA VAL A 125 -7.75 13.88 -10.49
C VAL A 125 -8.55 13.40 -9.30
N GLY A 126 -8.65 12.08 -9.13
CA GLY A 126 -9.12 11.43 -7.91
C GLY A 126 -7.94 10.79 -7.18
N HIS A 127 -7.70 11.23 -5.96
CA HIS A 127 -6.65 10.72 -5.10
C HIS A 127 -7.24 9.70 -4.11
N VAL A 128 -6.90 8.44 -4.31
CA VAL A 128 -7.23 7.32 -3.41
C VAL A 128 -6.20 7.27 -2.29
N GLU A 129 -6.63 7.05 -1.06
CA GLU A 129 -5.80 7.14 0.15
C GLU A 129 -5.36 8.59 0.47
N ALA A 130 -6.20 9.56 0.16
CA ALA A 130 -5.98 10.98 0.45
C ALA A 130 -6.01 11.29 1.96
N GLY A 131 -5.26 12.30 2.40
CA GLY A 131 -5.32 12.82 3.76
C GLY A 131 -4.48 12.11 4.81
N LEU A 132 -3.75 11.07 4.47
CA LEU A 132 -2.77 10.47 5.39
C LEU A 132 -1.65 11.46 5.68
N ARG A 133 -1.17 11.50 6.94
CA ARG A 133 -0.07 12.37 7.37
C ARG A 133 0.87 11.65 8.32
N SER A 134 2.16 11.77 8.04
CA SER A 134 3.23 11.41 8.99
C SER A 134 3.72 12.63 9.77
N PHE A 135 3.46 13.84 9.26
CA PHE A 135 4.01 15.11 9.74
C PHE A 135 5.55 15.16 9.78
N ASP A 136 6.22 14.21 9.14
CA ASP A 136 7.66 14.16 9.04
C ASP A 136 8.13 14.63 7.65
N LEU A 137 8.51 15.91 7.56
CA LEU A 137 8.96 16.54 6.31
C LEU A 137 10.31 15.99 5.80
N ARG A 138 10.99 15.11 6.54
CA ARG A 138 12.17 14.40 6.04
C ARG A 138 11.78 13.28 5.06
N MET A 139 10.51 12.87 5.06
CA MET A 139 9.97 11.86 4.16
C MET A 139 9.55 12.50 2.83
N PRO A 140 10.13 12.09 1.69
CA PRO A 140 9.67 12.57 0.37
C PRO A 140 8.19 12.27 0.11
N GLU A 141 7.70 11.17 0.63
CA GLU A 141 6.30 10.74 0.53
C GLU A 141 5.34 11.72 1.21
N GLU A 142 5.76 12.37 2.30
CA GLU A 142 4.93 13.38 2.98
C GLU A 142 4.70 14.60 2.08
N HIS A 143 5.72 15.03 1.36
CA HIS A 143 5.60 16.10 0.38
C HIS A 143 4.69 15.67 -0.79
N ASN A 144 4.89 14.47 -1.31
CA ASN A 144 4.11 13.96 -2.43
C ASN A 144 2.62 13.92 -2.12
N ARG A 145 2.22 13.34 -0.96
CA ARG A 145 0.79 13.20 -0.61
C ARG A 145 0.11 14.55 -0.39
N ARG A 146 0.78 15.47 0.29
CA ARG A 146 0.23 16.82 0.51
C ARG A 146 0.03 17.59 -0.79
N LEU A 147 1.02 17.57 -1.67
CA LEU A 147 0.92 18.22 -2.98
C LEU A 147 -0.17 17.58 -3.83
N THR A 148 -0.28 16.25 -3.84
CA THR A 148 -1.33 15.53 -4.58
C THR A 148 -2.71 15.86 -4.04
N ASP A 149 -2.90 15.88 -2.71
CA ASP A 149 -4.16 16.28 -2.09
C ASP A 149 -4.59 17.68 -2.53
N HIS A 150 -3.67 18.65 -2.53
CA HIS A 150 -3.97 20.04 -2.88
C HIS A 150 -4.28 20.28 -4.36
N ILE A 151 -3.94 19.37 -5.26
CA ILE A 151 -4.24 19.51 -6.69
C ILE A 151 -5.35 18.56 -7.16
N SER A 152 -5.88 17.70 -6.29
CA SER A 152 -6.90 16.72 -6.65
C SER A 152 -8.33 17.28 -6.57
N THR A 153 -9.19 16.86 -7.50
CA THR A 153 -10.60 17.20 -7.54
C THR A 153 -11.41 16.34 -6.58
N TYR A 154 -11.10 15.08 -6.49
CA TYR A 154 -11.72 14.09 -5.59
C TYR A 154 -10.68 13.55 -4.62
N LEU A 155 -11.02 13.53 -3.35
CA LEU A 155 -10.17 13.11 -2.25
C LEU A 155 -10.87 11.96 -1.52
N PHE A 156 -10.44 10.74 -1.78
CA PHE A 156 -11.01 9.53 -1.18
C PHE A 156 -10.21 9.18 0.07
N ALA A 157 -10.67 9.71 1.20
CA ALA A 157 -10.03 9.52 2.50
C ALA A 157 -10.31 8.12 3.05
N PRO A 158 -9.30 7.40 3.57
CA PRO A 158 -9.49 6.07 4.14
C PRO A 158 -10.21 6.10 5.49
N THR A 159 -10.10 7.20 6.25
CA THR A 159 -10.62 7.35 7.61
C THR A 159 -11.12 8.77 7.87
N GLU A 160 -11.87 8.96 8.95
CA GLU A 160 -12.26 10.30 9.43
C GLU A 160 -11.04 11.14 9.82
N THR A 161 -10.00 10.52 10.42
CA THR A 161 -8.73 11.20 10.72
C THR A 161 -8.08 11.77 9.46
N ALA A 162 -8.08 11.03 8.37
CA ALA A 162 -7.58 11.50 7.09
C ALA A 162 -8.44 12.63 6.51
N GLU A 163 -9.76 12.54 6.63
CA GLU A 163 -10.69 13.63 6.27
C GLU A 163 -10.41 14.91 7.07
N ASP A 164 -10.21 14.78 8.39
CA ASP A 164 -9.88 15.90 9.27
C ASP A 164 -8.55 16.59 8.89
N ASN A 165 -7.55 15.83 8.50
CA ASN A 165 -6.29 16.38 8.00
C ASN A 165 -6.51 17.24 6.75
N LEU A 166 -7.30 16.73 5.78
CA LEU A 166 -7.63 17.45 4.56
C LEU A 166 -8.40 18.74 4.84
N LYS A 167 -9.39 18.69 5.75
CA LYS A 167 -10.16 19.87 6.18
C LYS A 167 -9.28 20.92 6.85
N LYS A 168 -8.39 20.51 7.76
CA LYS A 168 -7.43 21.40 8.44
C LYS A 168 -6.46 22.09 7.47
N GLU A 169 -6.10 21.43 6.38
CA GLU A 169 -5.23 21.98 5.34
C GLU A 169 -5.99 22.79 4.28
N ASN A 170 -7.33 22.92 4.40
CA ASN A 170 -8.19 23.67 3.48
C ASN A 170 -7.99 23.26 2.01
N VAL A 171 -7.93 21.97 1.72
CA VAL A 171 -7.90 21.49 0.33
C VAL A 171 -9.17 21.89 -0.41
N TRP A 172 -9.06 22.23 -1.69
CA TRP A 172 -10.21 22.70 -2.48
C TRP A 172 -11.08 21.59 -3.07
N GLY A 173 -10.53 20.35 -3.16
CA GLY A 173 -11.23 19.21 -3.72
C GLY A 173 -12.38 18.70 -2.84
N LYS A 174 -13.23 17.87 -3.44
CA LYS A 174 -14.35 17.22 -2.73
C LYS A 174 -13.80 16.03 -1.90
N ILE A 175 -14.04 16.06 -0.59
CA ILE A 175 -13.56 15.03 0.35
C ILE A 175 -14.68 14.00 0.58
N TYR A 176 -14.31 12.71 0.51
CA TYR A 176 -15.21 11.58 0.78
C TYR A 176 -14.50 10.53 1.63
N VAL A 177 -15.09 10.14 2.75
CA VAL A 177 -14.60 9.00 3.54
C VAL A 177 -15.11 7.72 2.91
N THR A 178 -14.21 6.94 2.32
CA THR A 178 -14.56 5.74 1.55
C THR A 178 -14.13 4.44 2.23
N GLY A 179 -13.20 4.49 3.19
CA GLY A 179 -12.42 3.36 3.61
C GLY A 179 -11.15 3.21 2.75
N ASN A 180 -10.27 2.30 3.15
CA ASN A 180 -9.04 2.01 2.41
C ASN A 180 -9.23 0.79 1.51
N THR A 181 -8.91 0.91 0.25
CA THR A 181 -8.99 -0.15 -0.76
C THR A 181 -8.10 -1.36 -0.46
N VAL A 182 -7.15 -1.22 0.47
CA VAL A 182 -6.34 -2.36 0.94
C VAL A 182 -7.19 -3.42 1.64
N ILE A 183 -8.26 -3.01 2.34
CA ILE A 183 -9.18 -3.96 3.00
C ILE A 183 -9.98 -4.73 1.96
N ASP A 184 -10.41 -4.05 0.88
CA ASP A 184 -11.02 -4.70 -0.29
C ASP A 184 -10.05 -5.70 -0.93
N ALA A 185 -8.79 -5.30 -1.10
CA ALA A 185 -7.75 -6.16 -1.68
C ALA A 185 -7.56 -7.44 -0.86
N VAL A 186 -7.47 -7.34 0.47
CA VAL A 186 -7.39 -8.51 1.34
C VAL A 186 -8.64 -9.37 1.21
N ALA A 187 -9.83 -8.78 1.25
CA ALA A 187 -11.10 -9.52 1.16
C ALA A 187 -11.23 -10.29 -0.16
N GLN A 188 -10.80 -9.69 -1.28
CA GLN A 188 -10.88 -10.31 -2.61
C GLN A 188 -9.81 -11.38 -2.84
N HIS A 189 -8.58 -11.14 -2.38
CA HIS A 189 -7.44 -12.00 -2.73
C HIS A 189 -7.12 -13.08 -1.69
N LEU A 190 -7.53 -12.95 -0.44
CA LEU A 190 -7.28 -14.00 0.57
C LEU A 190 -7.92 -15.36 0.20
N PRO A 191 -9.17 -15.44 -0.29
CA PRO A 191 -9.73 -16.72 -0.73
C PRO A 191 -8.98 -17.34 -1.93
N ILE A 192 -8.44 -16.50 -2.81
CA ILE A 192 -7.58 -16.94 -3.94
C ILE A 192 -6.26 -17.47 -3.40
N ALA A 193 -5.66 -16.73 -2.46
CA ALA A 193 -4.41 -17.06 -1.82
C ALA A 193 -4.48 -18.42 -1.10
N GLU A 194 -5.52 -18.66 -0.31
CA GLU A 194 -5.73 -19.93 0.40
C GLU A 194 -5.84 -21.14 -0.54
N LYS A 195 -6.38 -20.94 -1.75
CA LYS A 195 -6.48 -21.99 -2.78
C LYS A 195 -5.18 -22.24 -3.53
N LYS A 196 -4.47 -21.15 -3.91
CA LYS A 196 -3.30 -21.21 -4.80
C LYS A 196 -1.98 -21.38 -4.06
N SER A 197 -1.80 -20.75 -2.90
CA SER A 197 -0.54 -20.77 -2.17
C SER A 197 -0.19 -22.15 -1.64
N ARG A 198 1.08 -22.43 -1.63
CA ARG A 198 1.66 -23.64 -1.01
C ARG A 198 2.70 -23.26 0.05
N ILE A 199 2.79 -22.00 0.42
CA ILE A 199 3.84 -21.46 1.30
C ILE A 199 3.85 -22.15 2.67
N LEU A 200 2.70 -22.49 3.23
CA LEU A 200 2.63 -23.19 4.53
C LEU A 200 3.33 -24.53 4.53
N LYS A 201 3.50 -25.20 3.37
CA LYS A 201 4.25 -26.45 3.27
C LYS A 201 5.75 -26.24 3.50
N THR A 202 6.25 -25.03 3.33
CA THR A 202 7.66 -24.66 3.57
C THR A 202 7.90 -24.25 5.02
N ILE A 203 6.83 -23.98 5.79
CA ILE A 203 6.92 -23.54 7.18
C ILE A 203 6.94 -24.75 8.09
N ARG A 204 8.08 -24.94 8.77
CA ARG A 204 8.29 -26.05 9.71
C ARG A 204 7.70 -25.85 11.10
N PHE A 205 7.15 -24.67 11.36
CA PHE A 205 6.65 -24.26 12.67
C PHE A 205 5.12 -24.35 12.72
N LYS A 206 4.56 -24.86 13.80
CA LYS A 206 3.10 -24.89 14.02
C LYS A 206 2.55 -23.49 14.37
N LYS A 207 3.32 -22.73 15.14
CA LYS A 207 3.05 -21.34 15.54
C LYS A 207 4.26 -20.51 15.22
N PHE A 208 4.05 -19.29 14.71
CA PHE A 208 5.14 -18.40 14.33
C PHE A 208 4.70 -16.93 14.36
N ALA A 209 5.67 -16.04 14.54
CA ALA A 209 5.52 -14.61 14.22
C ALA A 209 5.90 -14.37 12.77
N LEU A 210 5.16 -13.50 12.08
CA LEU A 210 5.54 -13.03 10.75
C LEU A 210 6.27 -11.70 10.89
N ALA A 211 7.52 -11.61 10.43
CA ALA A 211 8.31 -10.38 10.53
C ALA A 211 8.60 -9.77 9.15
N THR A 212 8.57 -8.43 9.08
CA THR A 212 9.11 -7.66 7.96
C THR A 212 9.86 -6.43 8.46
N ALA A 213 11.01 -6.11 7.84
CA ALA A 213 11.79 -4.91 8.12
C ALA A 213 12.52 -4.49 6.85
N HIS A 214 12.21 -3.28 6.33
CA HIS A 214 12.74 -2.80 5.06
C HIS A 214 12.87 -1.28 4.96
N ARG A 215 12.31 -0.52 5.92
CA ARG A 215 12.41 0.93 5.94
C ARG A 215 13.86 1.40 6.08
N ALA A 216 14.21 2.44 5.31
CA ALA A 216 15.57 2.98 5.25
C ALA A 216 16.10 3.37 6.62
N GLU A 217 15.29 4.10 7.39
CA GLU A 217 15.63 4.56 8.73
C GLU A 217 15.99 3.43 9.68
N ASN A 218 15.44 2.25 9.46
CA ASN A 218 15.67 1.05 10.26
C ASN A 218 16.86 0.23 9.76
N VAL A 219 16.82 -0.18 8.49
CA VAL A 219 17.79 -1.16 7.97
C VAL A 219 19.13 -0.55 7.58
N ASP A 220 19.19 0.78 7.35
CA ASP A 220 20.44 1.47 7.06
C ASP A 220 21.23 1.79 8.34
N ASN A 221 20.58 1.78 9.50
CA ASN A 221 21.22 1.88 10.80
C ASN A 221 21.62 0.48 11.29
N VAL A 222 22.93 0.21 11.36
CA VAL A 222 23.47 -1.10 11.74
C VAL A 222 23.06 -1.53 13.15
N THR A 223 22.93 -0.60 14.09
CA THR A 223 22.52 -0.90 15.47
C THR A 223 21.07 -1.33 15.50
N VAL A 224 20.18 -0.59 14.83
CA VAL A 224 18.75 -0.96 14.73
C VAL A 224 18.57 -2.30 14.01
N LEU A 225 19.27 -2.50 12.89
CA LEU A 225 19.22 -3.76 12.16
C LEU A 225 19.70 -4.94 13.02
N ARG A 226 20.75 -4.75 13.82
CA ARG A 226 21.22 -5.77 14.78
C ARG A 226 20.16 -6.07 15.84
N ASN A 227 19.54 -5.04 16.43
CA ASN A 227 18.47 -5.20 17.42
C ASN A 227 17.32 -6.03 16.85
N PHE A 228 16.90 -5.81 15.59
CA PHE A 228 15.85 -6.60 14.96
C PHE A 228 16.23 -8.07 14.86
N ILE A 229 17.44 -8.36 14.38
CA ILE A 229 17.91 -9.74 14.20
C ILE A 229 18.03 -10.46 15.55
N GLU A 230 18.53 -9.78 16.55
CA GLU A 230 18.63 -10.34 17.91
C GLU A 230 17.26 -10.54 18.55
N THR A 231 16.32 -9.62 18.32
CA THR A 231 14.91 -9.80 18.73
C THR A 231 14.30 -11.03 18.08
N PHE A 232 14.51 -11.23 16.78
CA PHE A 232 13.96 -12.41 16.07
C PHE A 232 14.60 -13.72 16.55
N ALA A 233 15.89 -13.69 16.91
CA ALA A 233 16.59 -14.85 17.44
C ALA A 233 16.08 -15.26 18.83
N ASP A 234 15.82 -14.27 19.68
CA ASP A 234 15.45 -14.46 21.10
C ASP A 234 13.94 -14.44 21.31
N ALA A 235 13.14 -14.31 20.23
CA ALA A 235 11.68 -14.30 20.31
C ALA A 235 11.12 -15.58 20.98
N PRO A 236 10.06 -15.48 21.81
CA PRO A 236 9.48 -16.62 22.52
C PRO A 236 8.79 -17.63 21.59
N LEU A 237 8.59 -17.29 20.32
CA LEU A 237 8.12 -18.19 19.27
C LEU A 237 8.95 -18.02 17.99
N PRO A 238 8.99 -19.05 17.11
CA PRO A 238 9.71 -18.96 15.85
C PRO A 238 9.25 -17.78 14.99
N VAL A 239 10.19 -17.17 14.28
CA VAL A 239 9.96 -16.06 13.37
C VAL A 239 10.10 -16.51 11.91
N VAL A 240 9.10 -16.22 11.10
CA VAL A 240 9.16 -16.35 9.63
C VAL A 240 9.40 -14.96 9.06
N TYR A 241 10.49 -14.83 8.31
CA TYR A 241 10.97 -13.53 7.84
C TYR A 241 11.18 -13.53 6.31
N PRO A 242 10.16 -13.16 5.52
CA PRO A 242 10.35 -12.83 4.11
C PRO A 242 11.26 -11.60 3.99
N MET A 243 12.50 -11.82 3.58
CA MET A 243 13.54 -10.79 3.63
C MET A 243 13.52 -9.91 2.39
N HIS A 244 13.41 -8.60 2.58
CA HIS A 244 13.49 -7.64 1.50
C HIS A 244 14.94 -7.53 0.96
N PRO A 245 15.17 -7.36 -0.36
CA PRO A 245 16.52 -7.29 -0.96
C PRO A 245 17.41 -6.19 -0.36
N ARG A 246 16.83 -5.04 0.01
CA ARG A 246 17.56 -3.96 0.71
C ARG A 246 18.12 -4.45 2.04
N THR A 247 17.32 -5.14 2.82
CA THR A 247 17.72 -5.66 4.13
C THR A 247 18.79 -6.72 3.99
N GLU A 248 18.64 -7.64 3.03
CA GLU A 248 19.67 -8.64 2.74
C GLU A 248 21.00 -7.98 2.38
N LYS A 249 20.98 -6.96 1.50
CA LYS A 249 22.18 -6.21 1.12
C LYS A 249 22.86 -5.61 2.36
N ARG A 250 22.08 -4.96 3.26
CA ARG A 250 22.63 -4.33 4.48
C ARG A 250 23.20 -5.35 5.45
N LEU A 251 22.53 -6.48 5.61
CA LEU A 251 23.01 -7.59 6.46
C LEU A 251 24.35 -8.15 5.95
N ARG A 252 24.48 -8.33 4.64
CA ARG A 252 25.74 -8.78 4.01
C ARG A 252 26.85 -7.76 4.20
N GLN A 253 26.57 -6.48 3.97
CA GLN A 253 27.54 -5.39 4.13
C GLN A 253 28.06 -5.24 5.57
N ASN A 254 27.24 -5.59 6.56
CA ASN A 254 27.59 -5.47 7.98
C ASN A 254 28.02 -6.81 8.63
N GLY A 255 28.23 -7.88 7.85
CA GLY A 255 28.69 -9.16 8.37
C GLY A 255 27.66 -9.94 9.22
N LEU A 256 26.37 -9.52 9.21
CA LEU A 256 25.31 -10.12 10.01
C LEU A 256 24.60 -11.28 9.31
N TYR A 257 24.80 -11.44 8.00
CA TYR A 257 24.03 -12.40 7.19
C TYR A 257 24.33 -13.88 7.54
N THR A 258 25.57 -14.22 7.85
CA THR A 258 25.95 -15.59 8.23
C THR A 258 25.28 -16.01 9.53
N ARG A 259 25.28 -15.10 10.52
CA ARG A 259 24.66 -15.33 11.83
C ARG A 259 23.16 -15.68 11.72
N ILE A 260 22.42 -15.03 10.81
CA ILE A 260 20.98 -15.27 10.62
C ILE A 260 20.71 -16.70 10.15
N LYS A 261 21.56 -17.27 9.31
CA LYS A 261 21.40 -18.62 8.79
C LYS A 261 21.55 -19.72 9.86
N GLU A 262 22.27 -19.42 10.93
CA GLU A 262 22.52 -20.33 12.03
C GLU A 262 21.41 -20.31 13.11
N MET A 263 20.50 -19.34 13.04
CA MET A 263 19.41 -19.19 14.01
C MET A 263 18.32 -20.23 13.80
N LYS A 264 18.15 -21.15 14.76
CA LYS A 264 17.12 -22.20 14.71
C LYS A 264 15.69 -21.66 14.79
N ASN A 265 15.51 -20.54 15.49
CA ASN A 265 14.23 -19.87 15.74
C ASN A 265 13.82 -18.91 14.62
N LEU A 266 14.63 -18.75 13.57
CA LEU A 266 14.38 -17.86 12.46
C LEU A 266 14.35 -18.64 11.14
N LEU A 267 13.25 -18.50 10.40
CA LEU A 267 13.12 -18.98 9.03
C LEU A 267 13.15 -17.80 8.08
N VAL A 268 14.26 -17.61 7.41
CA VAL A 268 14.40 -16.60 6.35
C VAL A 268 13.87 -17.15 5.04
N LEU A 269 12.96 -16.41 4.42
CA LEU A 269 12.43 -16.70 3.08
C LEU A 269 12.90 -15.63 2.09
N PRO A 270 12.96 -15.95 0.79
CA PRO A 270 13.10 -14.91 -0.24
C PRO A 270 11.92 -13.95 -0.21
N PRO A 271 11.99 -12.82 -0.92
CA PRO A 271 10.82 -11.96 -1.13
C PRO A 271 9.64 -12.77 -1.69
N LEU A 272 8.48 -12.61 -1.10
CA LEU A 272 7.27 -13.34 -1.47
C LEU A 272 6.36 -12.53 -2.38
N GLY A 273 5.53 -13.23 -3.16
CA GLY A 273 4.35 -12.67 -3.80
C GLY A 273 3.27 -12.30 -2.79
N TYR A 274 2.29 -11.53 -3.22
CA TYR A 274 1.24 -11.02 -2.34
C TYR A 274 0.36 -12.14 -1.76
N LEU A 275 0.01 -13.13 -2.57
CA LEU A 275 -0.84 -14.25 -2.14
C LEU A 275 -0.17 -15.08 -1.05
N ASP A 276 1.11 -15.40 -1.21
CA ASP A 276 1.86 -16.16 -0.19
C ASP A 276 2.00 -15.37 1.10
N PHE A 277 2.21 -14.04 1.00
CA PHE A 277 2.31 -13.17 2.16
C PHE A 277 0.99 -13.09 2.94
N LEU A 278 -0.16 -12.97 2.26
CA LEU A 278 -1.48 -13.00 2.88
C LEU A 278 -1.74 -14.29 3.66
N VAL A 279 -1.35 -15.44 3.08
CA VAL A 279 -1.51 -16.73 3.75
C VAL A 279 -0.64 -16.81 5.00
N LEU A 280 0.61 -16.34 4.95
CA LEU A 280 1.45 -16.28 6.16
C LEU A 280 0.85 -15.37 7.21
N MET A 281 0.35 -14.18 6.82
CA MET A 281 -0.28 -13.24 7.74
C MET A 281 -1.55 -13.83 8.38
N LYS A 282 -2.37 -14.54 7.61
CA LYS A 282 -3.55 -15.23 8.13
C LYS A 282 -3.21 -16.28 9.19
N HIS A 283 -2.09 -16.98 9.03
CA HIS A 283 -1.72 -18.12 9.86
C HIS A 283 -0.69 -17.82 10.95
N CYS A 284 -0.07 -16.63 10.98
CA CYS A 284 0.82 -16.24 12.08
C CYS A 284 0.04 -15.96 13.37
N GLU A 285 0.72 -15.97 14.51
CA GLU A 285 0.16 -15.54 15.80
C GLU A 285 0.20 -14.02 15.95
N ILE A 286 1.26 -13.38 15.43
CA ILE A 286 1.53 -11.96 15.54
C ILE A 286 2.34 -11.47 14.34
N VAL A 287 2.14 -10.21 13.94
CA VAL A 287 2.92 -9.54 12.91
C VAL A 287 3.89 -8.56 13.55
N ILE A 288 5.15 -8.57 13.10
CA ILE A 288 6.20 -7.63 13.51
C ILE A 288 6.63 -6.87 12.26
N THR A 289 6.38 -5.56 12.19
CA THR A 289 6.58 -4.84 10.92
C THR A 289 6.96 -3.37 11.09
N ASP A 290 7.69 -2.85 10.11
CA ASP A 290 7.91 -1.42 9.89
C ASP A 290 7.07 -0.85 8.72
N SER A 291 6.23 -1.67 8.10
CA SER A 291 5.40 -1.31 6.95
C SER A 291 4.04 -0.76 7.38
N GLY A 292 3.65 0.42 6.84
CA GLY A 292 2.31 0.99 7.05
C GLY A 292 1.20 0.12 6.44
N GLY A 293 1.36 -0.34 5.20
CA GLY A 293 0.34 -1.17 4.53
C GLY A 293 0.06 -2.49 5.25
N ILE A 294 1.09 -3.14 5.82
CA ILE A 294 0.92 -4.37 6.59
C ILE A 294 0.15 -4.11 7.90
N GLN A 295 0.33 -2.93 8.51
CA GLN A 295 -0.48 -2.53 9.68
C GLN A 295 -1.97 -2.46 9.31
N GLU A 296 -2.30 -1.93 8.14
CA GLU A 296 -3.68 -1.87 7.64
C GLU A 296 -4.22 -3.26 7.31
N GLU A 297 -3.49 -4.04 6.49
CA GLU A 297 -3.89 -5.39 6.05
C GLU A 297 -4.15 -6.34 7.24
N ALA A 298 -3.34 -6.25 8.28
CA ALA A 298 -3.48 -7.08 9.48
C ALA A 298 -4.80 -6.82 10.24
N THR A 299 -5.43 -5.64 10.05
CA THR A 299 -6.72 -5.32 10.67
C THR A 299 -7.91 -5.88 9.91
N ALA A 300 -7.72 -6.32 8.65
CA ALA A 300 -8.81 -6.80 7.81
C ALA A 300 -9.62 -7.90 8.51
N PRO A 301 -10.99 -7.91 8.41
CA PRO A 301 -11.86 -8.83 9.15
C PRO A 301 -11.49 -10.31 8.98
N ASN A 302 -10.93 -10.66 7.82
CA ASN A 302 -10.54 -12.04 7.49
C ASN A 302 -9.12 -12.40 7.98
N ILE A 303 -8.32 -11.43 8.45
CA ILE A 303 -6.96 -11.59 8.99
C ILE A 303 -6.98 -11.44 10.52
N ARG A 304 -7.23 -10.26 11.03
CA ARG A 304 -7.34 -9.91 12.46
C ARG A 304 -6.14 -10.40 13.26
N LYS A 305 -4.98 -9.80 13.04
CA LYS A 305 -3.74 -10.13 13.75
C LYS A 305 -3.24 -8.96 14.58
N PRO A 306 -2.69 -9.21 15.78
CA PRO A 306 -1.98 -8.18 16.53
C PRO A 306 -0.69 -7.81 15.80
N VAL A 307 -0.32 -6.52 15.84
CA VAL A 307 0.83 -5.96 15.14
C VAL A 307 1.76 -5.26 16.12
N LEU A 308 3.04 -5.62 16.10
CA LEU A 308 4.10 -4.85 16.74
C LEU A 308 4.79 -3.99 15.67
N VAL A 309 4.67 -2.68 15.82
CA VAL A 309 5.26 -1.71 14.91
C VAL A 309 6.65 -1.36 15.39
N ILE A 310 7.68 -1.90 14.72
CA ILE A 310 9.10 -1.72 15.05
C ILE A 310 9.64 -0.40 14.48
N ARG A 311 9.02 0.70 14.93
CA ARG A 311 9.35 2.09 14.56
C ARG A 311 9.23 3.00 15.79
N LEU A 312 9.74 4.24 15.67
CA LEU A 312 9.56 5.27 16.70
C LEU A 312 8.17 5.94 16.64
N SER A 313 7.54 5.92 15.47
CA SER A 313 6.20 6.47 15.22
C SER A 313 5.52 5.70 14.08
N THR A 314 4.22 5.91 13.92
CA THR A 314 3.46 5.35 12.81
C THR A 314 2.57 6.41 12.16
N GLU A 315 2.38 6.31 10.86
CA GLU A 315 1.39 7.06 10.09
C GLU A 315 0.01 6.36 10.05
N ARG A 316 -0.19 5.37 10.91
CA ARG A 316 -1.42 4.56 11.02
C ARG A 316 -1.95 4.57 12.46
N PRO A 317 -2.28 5.75 13.01
CA PRO A 317 -2.73 5.86 14.40
C PRO A 317 -4.00 5.07 14.66
N GLU A 318 -4.89 4.92 13.67
CA GLU A 318 -6.15 4.21 13.82
C GLU A 318 -5.97 2.73 14.16
N ALA A 319 -4.93 2.07 13.64
CA ALA A 319 -4.62 0.69 14.01
C ALA A 319 -4.21 0.57 15.49
N VAL A 320 -3.52 1.59 16.01
CA VAL A 320 -3.11 1.66 17.42
C VAL A 320 -4.31 1.95 18.32
N GLU A 321 -5.10 2.96 17.98
CA GLU A 321 -6.30 3.37 18.73
C GLU A 321 -7.35 2.27 18.77
N ALA A 322 -7.54 1.53 17.69
CA ALA A 322 -8.42 0.38 17.63
C ALA A 322 -7.86 -0.86 18.38
N GLY A 323 -6.63 -0.81 18.85
CA GLY A 323 -6.01 -1.90 19.65
C GLY A 323 -5.45 -3.06 18.80
N PHE A 324 -5.33 -2.91 17.49
CA PHE A 324 -4.66 -3.89 16.62
C PHE A 324 -3.15 -3.77 16.66
N ALA A 325 -2.62 -2.55 16.76
CA ALA A 325 -1.20 -2.28 16.68
C ALA A 325 -0.65 -1.65 17.97
N GLN A 326 0.64 -1.90 18.22
CA GLN A 326 1.43 -1.23 19.25
C GLN A 326 2.75 -0.77 18.66
N VAL A 327 3.08 0.53 18.81
CA VAL A 327 4.40 1.06 18.47
C VAL A 327 5.37 0.67 19.58
N VAL A 328 6.39 -0.13 19.25
CA VAL A 328 7.29 -0.75 20.24
C VAL A 328 8.71 -0.23 20.18
N GLY A 329 8.96 0.77 19.31
CA GLY A 329 10.32 1.30 19.13
C GLY A 329 11.24 0.34 18.37
N VAL A 330 12.54 0.57 18.49
CA VAL A 330 13.59 -0.14 17.75
C VAL A 330 14.63 -0.79 18.66
N ARG A 331 14.41 -0.77 19.98
CA ARG A 331 15.30 -1.39 20.97
C ARG A 331 14.87 -2.83 21.26
N LYS A 332 15.84 -3.73 21.30
CA LYS A 332 15.62 -5.17 21.48
C LYS A 332 14.76 -5.49 22.71
N GLU A 333 15.08 -4.90 23.85
CA GLU A 333 14.41 -5.18 25.12
C GLU A 333 12.94 -4.78 25.07
N GLU A 334 12.62 -3.64 24.43
CA GLU A 334 11.25 -3.14 24.29
C GLU A 334 10.43 -4.04 23.35
N MET A 335 11.04 -4.45 22.24
CA MET A 335 10.40 -5.35 21.27
C MET A 335 10.13 -6.74 21.88
N LEU A 336 11.08 -7.33 22.60
CA LEU A 336 10.91 -8.63 23.26
C LEU A 336 9.84 -8.54 24.33
N LYS A 337 9.89 -7.55 25.21
CA LYS A 337 8.88 -7.35 26.25
C LYS A 337 7.46 -7.21 25.67
N ALA A 338 7.32 -6.43 24.59
CA ALA A 338 6.02 -6.25 23.92
C ALA A 338 5.53 -7.56 23.30
N LEU A 339 6.44 -8.34 22.70
CA LEU A 339 6.12 -9.63 22.10
C LEU A 339 5.66 -10.64 23.15
N GLU A 340 6.39 -10.79 24.25
CA GLU A 340 6.03 -11.64 25.39
C GLU A 340 4.68 -11.25 25.95
N THR A 341 4.49 -9.96 26.29
CA THR A 341 3.24 -9.45 26.84
C THR A 341 2.04 -9.73 25.92
N THR A 342 2.21 -9.53 24.60
CA THR A 342 1.11 -9.75 23.65
C THR A 342 0.74 -11.23 23.52
N LEU A 343 1.72 -12.13 23.62
CA LEU A 343 1.49 -13.58 23.52
C LEU A 343 0.93 -14.17 24.82
N GLU A 344 1.37 -13.68 25.97
CA GLU A 344 0.89 -14.15 27.29
C GLU A 344 -0.51 -13.61 27.62
N HIS A 345 -0.81 -12.39 27.15
CA HIS A 345 -2.08 -11.71 27.41
C HIS A 345 -2.78 -11.31 26.09
N PRO A 346 -3.25 -12.29 25.29
CA PRO A 346 -3.86 -12.01 24.00
C PRO A 346 -5.15 -11.20 24.17
N LYS A 347 -5.14 -10.00 23.60
CA LYS A 347 -6.32 -9.12 23.58
C LYS A 347 -7.33 -9.59 22.54
N LYS A 348 -8.62 -9.48 22.85
CA LYS A 348 -9.68 -9.67 21.87
C LYS A 348 -9.65 -8.51 20.88
N LEU A 349 -9.23 -8.79 19.66
CA LEU A 349 -9.20 -7.79 18.58
C LEU A 349 -10.62 -7.45 18.10
N PRO A 350 -10.88 -6.19 17.69
CA PRO A 350 -12.16 -5.78 17.11
C PRO A 350 -12.57 -6.65 15.92
N ALA A 351 -13.86 -6.77 15.69
CA ALA A 351 -14.40 -7.52 14.55
C ALA A 351 -14.27 -6.76 13.22
N SER A 352 -14.31 -5.43 13.30
CA SER A 352 -14.18 -4.53 12.15
C SER A 352 -12.79 -3.89 12.10
N SER A 353 -12.34 -3.57 10.88
CA SER A 353 -11.13 -2.79 10.65
C SER A 353 -11.42 -1.30 10.84
N PRO A 354 -10.50 -0.50 11.41
CA PRO A 354 -10.63 0.96 11.42
C PRO A 354 -10.50 1.57 10.01
N TYR A 355 -10.02 0.81 9.04
CA TYR A 355 -9.84 1.24 7.64
C TYR A 355 -10.99 0.85 6.71
N GLY A 356 -12.12 0.39 7.25
CA GLY A 356 -13.33 0.09 6.49
C GLY A 356 -13.72 -1.39 6.45
N ASP A 357 -14.72 -1.67 5.64
CA ASP A 357 -15.45 -2.93 5.57
C ASP A 357 -15.18 -3.76 4.30
N GLY A 358 -14.26 -3.30 3.43
CA GLY A 358 -13.95 -3.97 2.16
C GLY A 358 -14.85 -3.57 0.99
N ASN A 359 -15.50 -2.40 1.08
CA ASN A 359 -16.35 -1.85 0.02
C ASN A 359 -15.89 -0.45 -0.44
N ALA A 360 -14.63 -0.08 -0.19
CA ALA A 360 -14.09 1.22 -0.56
C ALA A 360 -14.09 1.44 -2.07
N ALA A 361 -13.72 0.45 -2.85
CA ALA A 361 -13.73 0.52 -4.31
C ALA A 361 -15.15 0.80 -4.88
N GLU A 362 -16.18 0.13 -4.36
CA GLU A 362 -17.57 0.36 -4.79
C GLU A 362 -18.05 1.76 -4.42
N ARG A 363 -17.68 2.28 -3.23
CA ARG A 363 -17.99 3.66 -2.82
C ARG A 363 -17.32 4.68 -3.73
N ILE A 364 -16.03 4.52 -4.02
CA ILE A 364 -15.28 5.38 -4.95
C ILE A 364 -15.99 5.44 -6.30
N LEU A 365 -16.32 4.29 -6.89
CA LEU A 365 -16.98 4.25 -8.19
C LEU A 365 -18.39 4.81 -8.17
N SER A 366 -19.15 4.60 -7.09
CA SER A 366 -20.49 5.19 -6.93
C SER A 366 -20.45 6.73 -6.88
N ILE A 367 -19.42 7.31 -6.26
CA ILE A 367 -19.20 8.75 -6.21
C ILE A 367 -18.85 9.28 -7.61
N ILE A 368 -17.89 8.62 -8.27
CA ILE A 368 -17.47 8.98 -9.63
C ILE A 368 -18.64 8.89 -10.61
N ALA A 369 -19.41 7.80 -10.57
CA ALA A 369 -20.54 7.62 -11.48
C ALA A 369 -21.60 8.71 -11.34
N LYS A 370 -21.88 9.22 -10.12
CA LYS A 370 -22.85 10.30 -9.89
C LYS A 370 -22.40 11.64 -10.49
N ASP A 371 -21.11 11.93 -10.48
CA ASP A 371 -20.58 13.21 -10.95
C ASP A 371 -20.35 13.23 -12.48
N PHE A 372 -20.36 12.06 -13.12
CA PHE A 372 -20.16 11.90 -14.58
C PHE A 372 -21.42 11.36 -15.32
N ALA A 373 -22.52 11.09 -14.58
CA ALA A 373 -23.83 10.78 -15.17
C ALA A 373 -24.57 12.07 -15.54
#